data_6294275d99957c16d7863ea9c1dc30c1
#
_entry.id   6294275d99957c16d7863ea9c1dc30c1
#
_cell.length_a   1.000
_cell.length_b   1.000
_cell.length_c   1.000
_cell.angle_alpha   90.00
_cell.angle_beta   90.00
_cell.angle_gamma   90.00
#
_symmetry.space_group_name_H-M   'P 1'
#
loop_
_entity.id
_entity.type
_entity.pdbx_description
1 polymer ?
#
loop_
_entity_poly.entity_id
_entity_poly.type
_entity_poly.pdbx_seq_one_letter_code
_entity_poly.pdbx_strand_id
1 'polypeptide(L)'
;STRSTVIAAGNLMDCLMGLVAVGFQLMLRNIFSIQNQFWVLAALGVVITIVAFRLIPREFIRMMGLWIMRIVYRSRIIHQDRIPEDGGAVIVSNHVTYGDALFLSLICPRPIRFIVAEEFVAIRWLGWILELFNCLPISSRNPRESLSKAIQALKAGEVICIFPEGQLTRTGALCAARRGLEMLAKKSRCPIVPIYMDELWGSIFSYSGNRFFSKAPLRVPYRFTAAIGEPIEPDAVNPRMVINTLRELSSTCLEIAASIGR
;
A
#
# COMPACT_ATOMS: atom_id res chain seq x y z
N SER A 1 29.18 21.57 8.26
CA SER A 1 29.38 22.51 7.13
C SER A 1 28.48 22.24 5.94
N THR A 2 28.21 20.97 5.58
CA THR A 2 27.35 20.59 4.43
C THR A 2 25.89 21.02 4.57
N ARG A 3 25.33 20.99 5.76
CA ARG A 3 23.92 21.36 6.02
C ARG A 3 23.66 22.86 5.81
N SER A 4 24.58 23.72 6.24
CA SER A 4 24.47 25.16 6.04
C SER A 4 24.63 25.58 4.58
N THR A 5 25.46 24.86 3.82
CA THR A 5 25.66 25.13 2.39
C THR A 5 24.41 24.73 1.58
N VAL A 6 23.75 23.61 1.92
CA VAL A 6 22.52 23.19 1.27
C VAL A 6 21.38 24.18 1.53
N ILE A 7 21.25 24.67 2.77
CA ILE A 7 20.23 25.67 3.13
C ILE A 7 20.51 27.00 2.41
N ALA A 8 21.78 27.46 2.37
CA ALA A 8 22.13 28.67 1.66
C ALA A 8 21.89 28.58 0.15
N ALA A 9 22.19 27.43 -0.45
CA ALA A 9 21.90 27.18 -1.87
C ALA A 9 20.38 27.17 -2.16
N GLY A 10 19.58 26.58 -1.26
CA GLY A 10 18.12 26.61 -1.35
C GLY A 10 17.57 28.03 -1.29
N ASN A 11 18.00 28.83 -0.30
CA ASN A 11 17.57 30.22 -0.16
C ASN A 11 18.00 31.09 -1.36
N LEU A 12 19.19 30.86 -1.91
CA LEU A 12 19.63 31.55 -3.13
C LEU A 12 18.77 31.20 -4.33
N MET A 13 18.42 29.92 -4.48
CA MET A 13 17.53 29.46 -5.55
C MET A 13 16.14 30.11 -5.44
N ASP A 14 15.58 30.14 -4.23
CA ASP A 14 14.28 30.78 -3.97
C ASP A 14 14.29 32.28 -4.30
N CYS A 15 15.37 33.00 -3.93
CA CYS A 15 15.54 34.41 -4.30
C CYS A 15 15.64 34.59 -5.83
N LEU A 16 16.41 33.75 -6.53
CA LEU A 16 16.54 33.81 -7.98
C LEU A 16 15.20 33.51 -8.66
N MET A 17 14.47 32.51 -8.21
CA MET A 17 13.13 32.20 -8.72
C MET A 17 12.13 33.34 -8.46
N GLY A 18 12.22 34.00 -7.33
CA GLY A 18 11.44 35.21 -7.01
C GLY A 18 11.73 36.36 -7.98
N LEU A 19 12.99 36.64 -8.27
CA LEU A 19 13.41 37.66 -9.24
C LEU A 19 12.92 37.33 -10.67
N VAL A 20 13.02 36.06 -11.08
CA VAL A 20 12.51 35.60 -12.38
C VAL A 20 10.99 35.79 -12.47
N ALA A 21 10.25 35.44 -11.40
CA ALA A 21 8.80 35.63 -11.35
C ALA A 21 8.39 37.09 -11.44
N VAL A 22 9.08 37.99 -10.73
CA VAL A 22 8.84 39.43 -10.78
C VAL A 22 9.17 39.97 -12.19
N GLY A 23 10.31 39.59 -12.78
CA GLY A 23 10.69 39.99 -14.13
C GLY A 23 9.67 39.54 -15.17
N PHE A 24 9.18 38.33 -15.06
CA PHE A 24 8.14 37.76 -15.90
C PHE A 24 6.81 38.54 -15.76
N GLN A 25 6.42 38.88 -14.53
CA GLN A 25 5.23 39.64 -14.24
C GLN A 25 5.31 41.07 -14.83
N LEU A 26 6.47 41.73 -14.72
CA LEU A 26 6.72 43.06 -15.32
C LEU A 26 6.62 43.02 -16.85
N MET A 27 7.14 41.95 -17.45
CA MET A 27 7.02 41.73 -18.90
C MET A 27 5.55 41.55 -19.33
N LEU A 28 4.81 40.72 -18.59
CA LEU A 28 3.39 40.48 -18.86
C LEU A 28 2.54 41.77 -18.71
N ARG A 29 2.88 42.65 -17.78
CA ARG A 29 2.15 43.90 -17.52
C ARG A 29 2.07 44.81 -18.73
N ASN A 30 3.08 44.80 -19.59
CA ASN A 30 3.12 45.65 -20.80
C ASN A 30 2.39 45.03 -22.00
N ILE A 31 2.09 43.73 -21.95
CA ILE A 31 1.51 42.95 -23.07
C ILE A 31 0.04 42.62 -22.82
N PHE A 32 -0.33 42.35 -21.59
CA PHE A 32 -1.65 41.86 -21.23
C PHE A 32 -2.35 42.70 -20.17
N SER A 33 -3.68 42.79 -20.26
CA SER A 33 -4.51 43.33 -19.19
C SER A 33 -4.33 42.48 -17.91
N ILE A 34 -4.58 43.09 -16.72
CA ILE A 34 -4.47 42.40 -15.44
C ILE A 34 -5.24 41.06 -15.42
N GLN A 35 -6.43 41.05 -15.99
CA GLN A 35 -7.28 39.86 -16.06
C GLN A 35 -6.63 38.74 -16.90
N ASN A 36 -6.02 39.06 -18.02
CA ASN A 36 -5.34 38.11 -18.88
C ASN A 36 -4.05 37.58 -18.25
N GLN A 37 -3.35 38.40 -17.44
CA GLN A 37 -2.19 37.95 -16.68
C GLN A 37 -2.56 36.82 -15.70
N PHE A 38 -3.71 36.93 -15.01
CA PHE A 38 -4.19 35.84 -14.12
C PHE A 38 -4.41 34.54 -14.89
N TRP A 39 -5.00 34.59 -16.07
CA TRP A 39 -5.21 33.39 -16.88
C TRP A 39 -3.92 32.79 -17.40
N VAL A 40 -2.95 33.60 -17.80
CA VAL A 40 -1.62 33.11 -18.22
C VAL A 40 -0.89 32.45 -17.07
N LEU A 41 -0.88 33.09 -15.90
CA LEU A 41 -0.22 32.50 -14.69
C LEU A 41 -0.92 31.21 -14.22
N ALA A 42 -2.26 31.16 -14.27
CA ALA A 42 -3.02 29.97 -13.96
C ALA A 42 -2.69 28.83 -14.94
N ALA A 43 -2.67 29.11 -16.24
CA ALA A 43 -2.31 28.12 -17.26
C ALA A 43 -0.86 27.61 -17.06
N LEU A 44 0.09 28.52 -16.81
CA LEU A 44 1.47 28.16 -16.52
C LEU A 44 1.57 27.29 -15.25
N GLY A 45 0.85 27.64 -14.18
CA GLY A 45 0.76 26.85 -12.96
C GLY A 45 0.25 25.42 -13.20
N VAL A 46 -0.78 25.30 -14.04
CA VAL A 46 -1.30 23.97 -14.43
C VAL A 46 -0.25 23.17 -15.21
N VAL A 47 0.43 23.80 -16.18
CA VAL A 47 1.49 23.14 -16.95
C VAL A 47 2.64 22.68 -16.05
N ILE A 48 3.13 23.56 -15.17
CA ILE A 48 4.19 23.22 -14.20
C ILE A 48 3.75 22.08 -13.30
N THR A 49 2.52 22.11 -12.81
CA THR A 49 1.96 21.04 -11.97
C THR A 49 1.95 19.70 -12.71
N ILE A 50 1.47 19.67 -13.96
CA ILE A 50 1.46 18.48 -14.79
C ILE A 50 2.88 17.93 -15.02
N VAL A 51 3.83 18.81 -15.33
CA VAL A 51 5.25 18.43 -15.51
C VAL A 51 5.84 17.90 -14.21
N ALA A 52 5.61 18.58 -13.10
CA ALA A 52 6.06 18.16 -11.78
C ALA A 52 5.52 16.76 -11.42
N PHE A 53 4.21 16.52 -11.62
CA PHE A 53 3.62 15.20 -11.41
C PHE A 53 4.23 14.09 -12.28
N ARG A 54 4.68 14.42 -13.49
CA ARG A 54 5.36 13.46 -14.38
C ARG A 54 6.81 13.21 -13.98
N LEU A 55 7.46 14.19 -13.36
CA LEU A 55 8.85 14.08 -12.90
C LEU A 55 8.97 13.50 -11.49
N ILE A 56 7.88 13.56 -10.68
CA ILE A 56 7.90 13.01 -9.33
C ILE A 56 8.05 11.47 -9.41
N PRO A 57 9.08 10.90 -8.77
CA PRO A 57 9.27 9.46 -8.74
C PRO A 57 8.04 8.77 -8.12
N ARG A 58 7.61 7.65 -8.70
CA ARG A 58 6.49 6.84 -8.19
C ARG A 58 6.66 6.49 -6.71
N GLU A 59 7.90 6.23 -6.30
CA GLU A 59 8.27 5.94 -4.90
C GLU A 59 7.92 7.09 -3.95
N PHE A 60 8.12 8.33 -4.39
CA PHE A 60 7.76 9.51 -3.58
C PHE A 60 6.25 9.61 -3.39
N ILE A 61 5.46 9.40 -4.44
CA ILE A 61 3.99 9.42 -4.36
C ILE A 61 3.50 8.32 -3.41
N ARG A 62 4.08 7.12 -3.52
CA ARG A 62 3.80 6.01 -2.63
C ARG A 62 4.13 6.34 -1.18
N MET A 63 5.31 6.89 -0.93
CA MET A 63 5.74 7.31 0.41
C MET A 63 4.81 8.37 1.01
N MET A 64 4.43 9.39 0.23
CA MET A 64 3.48 10.41 0.66
C MET A 64 2.11 9.82 0.98
N GLY A 65 1.61 8.90 0.14
CA GLY A 65 0.34 8.20 0.38
C GLY A 65 0.39 7.39 1.69
N LEU A 66 1.45 6.65 1.93
CA LEU A 66 1.63 5.89 3.17
C LEU A 66 1.77 6.82 4.39
N TRP A 67 2.43 7.97 4.24
CA TRP A 67 2.53 8.97 5.32
C TRP A 67 1.16 9.55 5.69
N ILE A 68 0.35 9.91 4.72
CA ILE A 68 -1.04 10.36 4.93
C ILE A 68 -1.85 9.25 5.64
N MET A 69 -1.71 8.00 5.18
CA MET A 69 -2.37 6.86 5.81
C MET A 69 -1.95 6.69 7.28
N ARG A 70 -0.69 6.93 7.65
CA ARG A 70 -0.22 6.89 9.05
C ARG A 70 -0.83 7.97 9.93
N ILE A 71 -1.21 9.11 9.36
CA ILE A 71 -1.92 10.18 10.09
C ILE A 71 -3.37 9.77 10.33
N VAL A 72 -4.03 9.24 9.29
CA VAL A 72 -5.45 8.88 9.33
C VAL A 72 -5.67 7.58 10.11
N TYR A 73 -4.73 6.63 10.01
CA TYR A 73 -4.81 5.31 10.63
C TYR A 73 -3.69 5.10 11.63
N ARG A 74 -4.05 4.67 12.83
CA ARG A 74 -3.11 4.29 13.88
C ARG A 74 -3.03 2.77 13.96
N SER A 75 -1.93 2.20 13.51
CA SER A 75 -1.68 0.76 13.60
C SER A 75 -1.09 0.40 14.95
N ARG A 76 -1.56 -0.71 15.53
CA ARG A 76 -0.89 -1.45 16.57
C ARG A 76 -0.35 -2.72 15.97
N ILE A 77 0.96 -2.88 15.98
CA ILE A 77 1.63 -4.00 15.35
C ILE A 77 2.22 -4.89 16.45
N ILE A 78 1.91 -6.18 16.39
CA ILE A 78 2.34 -7.19 17.35
C ILE A 78 3.30 -8.12 16.63
N HIS A 79 4.49 -8.29 17.17
CA HIS A 79 5.55 -9.16 16.64
C HIS A 79 6.00 -8.77 15.21
N GLN A 80 6.25 -7.49 14.96
CA GLN A 80 6.77 -7.01 13.68
C GLN A 80 8.14 -7.60 13.33
N ASP A 81 8.92 -7.95 14.32
CA ASP A 81 10.22 -8.60 14.27
C ASP A 81 10.21 -9.98 13.58
N ARG A 82 9.03 -10.61 13.46
CA ARG A 82 8.85 -11.88 12.75
C ARG A 82 8.86 -11.77 11.22
N ILE A 83 8.81 -10.57 10.70
CA ILE A 83 8.95 -10.36 9.25
C ILE A 83 10.44 -10.42 8.89
N PRO A 84 10.88 -11.34 8.02
CA PRO A 84 12.29 -11.45 7.65
C PRO A 84 12.83 -10.14 7.08
N GLU A 85 13.98 -9.68 7.57
CA GLU A 85 14.63 -8.46 7.10
C GLU A 85 15.16 -8.63 5.67
N ASP A 86 15.64 -9.83 5.34
CA ASP A 86 16.24 -10.19 4.06
C ASP A 86 15.59 -11.42 3.44
N GLY A 87 15.88 -11.63 2.15
CA GLY A 87 15.38 -12.78 1.40
C GLY A 87 13.91 -12.66 1.00
N GLY A 88 13.43 -13.63 0.24
CA GLY A 88 12.03 -13.70 -0.18
C GLY A 88 11.12 -14.17 0.96
N ALA A 89 9.94 -13.59 1.06
CA ALA A 89 8.92 -14.00 2.01
C ALA A 89 7.51 -13.89 1.41
N VAL A 90 6.63 -14.81 1.78
CA VAL A 90 5.23 -14.79 1.37
C VAL A 90 4.39 -14.33 2.55
N ILE A 91 3.88 -13.12 2.51
CA ILE A 91 2.90 -12.64 3.47
C ILE A 91 1.54 -13.23 3.11
N VAL A 92 0.86 -13.77 4.11
CA VAL A 92 -0.51 -14.28 4.00
C VAL A 92 -1.39 -13.56 4.99
N SER A 93 -2.44 -12.90 4.52
CA SER A 93 -3.33 -12.11 5.37
C SER A 93 -4.79 -12.34 5.05
N ASN A 94 -5.66 -12.07 6.02
CA ASN A 94 -7.10 -11.98 5.80
C ASN A 94 -7.43 -10.82 4.85
N HIS A 95 -8.50 -10.96 4.06
CA HIS A 95 -8.92 -9.97 3.05
C HIS A 95 -10.27 -9.36 3.39
N VAL A 96 -10.24 -8.22 4.08
CA VAL A 96 -11.42 -7.59 4.69
C VAL A 96 -11.85 -6.34 3.95
N THR A 97 -10.89 -5.62 3.33
CA THR A 97 -11.14 -4.34 2.70
C THR A 97 -10.39 -4.18 1.38
N TYR A 98 -10.83 -3.26 0.52
CA TYR A 98 -10.04 -2.86 -0.65
C TYR A 98 -8.74 -2.13 -0.29
N GLY A 99 -8.63 -1.63 0.95
CA GLY A 99 -7.45 -0.94 1.46
C GLY A 99 -6.39 -1.86 2.10
N ASP A 100 -6.59 -3.18 2.14
CA ASP A 100 -5.70 -4.10 2.86
C ASP A 100 -4.24 -4.02 2.38
N ALA A 101 -4.03 -3.78 1.09
CA ALA A 101 -2.70 -3.56 0.53
C ALA A 101 -2.01 -2.33 1.14
N LEU A 102 -2.76 -1.24 1.37
CA LEU A 102 -2.26 -0.03 2.03
C LEU A 102 -1.92 -0.33 3.50
N PHE A 103 -2.82 -0.99 4.22
CA PHE A 103 -2.61 -1.34 5.63
C PHE A 103 -1.42 -2.27 5.82
N LEU A 104 -1.27 -3.30 5.00
CA LEU A 104 -0.10 -4.19 5.02
C LEU A 104 1.19 -3.44 4.68
N SER A 105 1.15 -2.48 3.77
CA SER A 105 2.30 -1.61 3.46
C SER A 105 2.67 -0.66 4.61
N LEU A 106 1.77 -0.38 5.55
CA LEU A 106 2.07 0.35 6.78
C LEU A 106 2.74 -0.54 7.83
N ILE A 107 2.41 -1.83 7.85
CA ILE A 107 2.87 -2.81 8.82
C ILE A 107 4.25 -3.34 8.46
N CYS A 108 4.45 -3.70 7.19
CA CYS A 108 5.69 -4.31 6.73
C CYS A 108 6.78 -3.27 6.51
N PRO A 109 7.98 -3.45 7.10
CA PRO A 109 9.11 -2.54 6.91
C PRO A 109 9.71 -2.62 5.49
N ARG A 110 9.36 -3.67 4.73
CA ARG A 110 9.85 -3.93 3.38
C ARG A 110 8.77 -3.67 2.34
N PRO A 111 9.13 -3.30 1.10
CA PRO A 111 8.18 -3.19 0.01
C PRO A 111 7.48 -4.52 -0.25
N ILE A 112 6.16 -4.49 -0.35
CA ILE A 112 5.33 -5.68 -0.65
C ILE A 112 4.83 -5.58 -2.08
N ARG A 113 4.87 -6.68 -2.82
CA ARG A 113 4.16 -6.85 -4.09
C ARG A 113 2.88 -7.64 -3.85
N PHE A 114 1.75 -7.05 -4.20
CA PHE A 114 0.45 -7.68 -4.03
C PHE A 114 0.05 -8.46 -5.28
N ILE A 115 -0.46 -9.66 -5.08
CA ILE A 115 -1.05 -10.45 -6.17
C ILE A 115 -2.46 -9.93 -6.42
N VAL A 116 -2.76 -9.52 -7.65
CA VAL A 116 -4.06 -8.99 -8.06
C VAL A 116 -4.54 -9.65 -9.35
N ALA A 117 -5.85 -9.77 -9.52
CA ALA A 117 -6.40 -10.28 -10.77
C ALA A 117 -6.19 -9.27 -11.92
N GLU A 118 -5.84 -9.77 -13.12
CA GLU A 118 -5.50 -8.92 -14.27
C GLU A 118 -6.64 -8.00 -14.71
N GLU A 119 -7.89 -8.38 -14.43
CA GLU A 119 -9.05 -7.56 -14.75
C GLU A 119 -9.03 -6.19 -14.05
N PHE A 120 -8.45 -6.11 -12.85
CA PHE A 120 -8.30 -4.85 -12.12
C PHE A 120 -7.25 -3.93 -12.73
N VAL A 121 -6.21 -4.49 -13.36
CA VAL A 121 -5.17 -3.70 -14.05
C VAL A 121 -5.72 -3.03 -15.30
N ALA A 122 -6.72 -3.62 -15.95
CA ALA A 122 -7.38 -3.05 -17.12
C ALA A 122 -8.16 -1.76 -16.83
N ILE A 123 -8.50 -1.51 -15.56
CA ILE A 123 -9.19 -0.29 -15.13
C ILE A 123 -8.14 0.84 -15.00
N ARG A 124 -8.14 1.82 -15.91
CA ARG A 124 -7.08 2.84 -16.05
C ARG A 124 -6.64 3.52 -14.74
N TRP A 125 -7.57 4.02 -13.94
CA TRP A 125 -7.24 4.71 -12.69
C TRP A 125 -6.71 3.74 -11.61
N LEU A 126 -7.27 2.52 -11.57
CA LEU A 126 -6.85 1.48 -10.63
C LEU A 126 -5.52 0.85 -11.07
N GLY A 127 -5.33 0.62 -12.37
CA GLY A 127 -4.08 0.13 -12.94
C GLY A 127 -2.90 1.02 -12.55
N TRP A 128 -3.06 2.34 -12.59
CA TRP A 128 -2.02 3.27 -12.14
C TRP A 128 -1.67 3.11 -10.64
N ILE A 129 -2.67 2.91 -9.77
CA ILE A 129 -2.45 2.64 -8.34
C ILE A 129 -1.74 1.29 -8.16
N LEU A 130 -2.16 0.25 -8.87
CA LEU A 130 -1.57 -1.08 -8.80
C LEU A 130 -0.11 -1.08 -9.28
N GLU A 131 0.22 -0.30 -10.30
CA GLU A 131 1.60 -0.07 -10.73
C GLU A 131 2.42 0.68 -9.67
N LEU A 132 1.82 1.66 -8.97
CA LEU A 132 2.48 2.40 -7.89
C LEU A 132 2.91 1.46 -6.74
N PHE A 133 2.10 0.45 -6.45
CA PHE A 133 2.41 -0.59 -5.46
C PHE A 133 3.14 -1.80 -6.05
N ASN A 134 3.60 -1.71 -7.30
CA ASN A 134 4.31 -2.78 -8.00
C ASN A 134 3.60 -4.13 -7.92
N CYS A 135 2.26 -4.12 -8.07
CA CYS A 135 1.44 -5.30 -7.97
C CYS A 135 1.74 -6.31 -9.08
N LEU A 136 1.60 -7.60 -8.77
CA LEU A 136 1.76 -8.70 -9.71
C LEU A 136 0.39 -9.11 -10.25
N PRO A 137 0.09 -8.82 -11.53
CA PRO A 137 -1.14 -9.31 -12.12
C PRO A 137 -1.10 -10.83 -12.31
N ILE A 138 -2.17 -11.50 -11.89
CA ILE A 138 -2.38 -12.91 -12.17
C ILE A 138 -3.54 -13.08 -13.14
N SER A 139 -3.28 -13.88 -14.18
CA SER A 139 -4.26 -14.26 -15.17
C SER A 139 -4.88 -15.61 -14.82
N SER A 140 -6.19 -15.67 -14.78
CA SER A 140 -6.92 -16.95 -14.69
C SER A 140 -6.74 -17.80 -15.95
N ARG A 141 -6.38 -17.16 -17.09
CA ARG A 141 -6.12 -17.85 -18.37
C ARG A 141 -4.74 -18.51 -18.39
N ASN A 142 -3.73 -17.90 -17.72
CA ASN A 142 -2.34 -18.36 -17.66
C ASN A 142 -1.82 -18.48 -16.22
N PRO A 143 -2.40 -19.34 -15.37
CA PRO A 143 -2.03 -19.42 -13.95
C PRO A 143 -0.59 -19.91 -13.74
N ARG A 144 -0.04 -20.70 -14.69
CA ARG A 144 1.36 -21.17 -14.62
C ARG A 144 2.37 -20.04 -14.81
N GLU A 145 2.14 -19.14 -15.75
CA GLU A 145 3.01 -17.98 -16.00
C GLU A 145 2.96 -17.02 -14.80
N SER A 146 1.76 -16.75 -14.29
CA SER A 146 1.56 -15.91 -13.11
C SER A 146 2.30 -16.44 -11.89
N LEU A 147 2.20 -17.75 -11.65
CA LEU A 147 2.93 -18.43 -10.58
C LEU A 147 4.45 -18.36 -10.79
N SER A 148 4.92 -18.52 -12.03
CA SER A 148 6.35 -18.42 -12.35
C SER A 148 6.92 -17.03 -12.04
N LYS A 149 6.19 -15.96 -12.41
CA LYS A 149 6.58 -14.58 -12.10
C LYS A 149 6.68 -14.34 -10.59
N ALA A 150 5.70 -14.84 -9.82
CA ALA A 150 5.72 -14.73 -8.36
C ALA A 150 6.90 -15.49 -7.75
N ILE A 151 7.20 -16.71 -8.22
CA ILE A 151 8.35 -17.49 -7.75
C ILE A 151 9.68 -16.77 -8.08
N GLN A 152 9.81 -16.18 -9.26
CA GLN A 152 11.02 -15.44 -9.64
C GLN A 152 11.24 -14.23 -8.74
N ALA A 153 10.19 -13.46 -8.44
CA ALA A 153 10.27 -12.32 -7.53
C ALA A 153 10.67 -12.75 -6.11
N LEU A 154 10.07 -13.83 -5.59
CA LEU A 154 10.46 -14.39 -4.29
C LEU A 154 11.93 -14.84 -4.25
N LYS A 155 12.41 -15.52 -5.30
CA LYS A 155 13.83 -15.93 -5.42
C LYS A 155 14.77 -14.75 -5.55
N ALA A 156 14.31 -13.62 -6.06
CA ALA A 156 15.06 -12.36 -6.10
C ALA A 156 15.08 -11.64 -4.75
N GLY A 157 14.47 -12.21 -3.71
CA GLY A 157 14.45 -11.64 -2.36
C GLY A 157 13.29 -10.69 -2.11
N GLU A 158 12.29 -10.64 -3.01
CA GLU A 158 11.13 -9.76 -2.83
C GLU A 158 10.09 -10.36 -1.87
N VAL A 159 9.28 -9.49 -1.27
CA VAL A 159 8.14 -9.88 -0.43
C VAL A 159 6.87 -9.85 -1.26
N ILE A 160 6.14 -10.96 -1.27
CA ILE A 160 4.86 -11.07 -1.98
C ILE A 160 3.74 -11.28 -0.97
N CYS A 161 2.64 -10.55 -1.15
CA CYS A 161 1.44 -10.77 -0.36
C CYS A 161 0.36 -11.51 -1.16
N ILE A 162 -0.22 -12.52 -0.51
CA ILE A 162 -1.36 -13.28 -1.00
C ILE A 162 -2.48 -13.24 0.03
N PHE A 163 -3.68 -13.00 -0.46
CA PHE A 163 -4.89 -13.24 0.31
C PHE A 163 -5.36 -14.67 0.02
N PRO A 164 -5.25 -15.60 0.99
CA PRO A 164 -5.46 -17.02 0.75
C PRO A 164 -6.90 -17.36 0.34
N GLU A 165 -7.84 -16.52 0.73
CA GLU A 165 -9.26 -16.62 0.41
C GLU A 165 -9.54 -16.41 -1.09
N GLY A 166 -8.68 -15.63 -1.77
CA GLY A 166 -8.78 -15.29 -3.19
C GLY A 166 -9.98 -14.42 -3.54
N GLN A 167 -10.64 -13.87 -2.54
CA GLN A 167 -11.75 -12.90 -2.67
C GLN A 167 -11.88 -12.10 -1.38
N LEU A 168 -12.47 -10.93 -1.49
CA LEU A 168 -12.78 -10.06 -0.36
C LEU A 168 -13.94 -10.65 0.44
N THR A 169 -13.80 -10.71 1.78
CA THR A 169 -14.89 -11.20 2.62
C THR A 169 -16.12 -10.30 2.52
N ARG A 170 -17.30 -10.91 2.49
CA ARG A 170 -18.58 -10.20 2.55
C ARG A 170 -19.23 -10.22 3.93
N THR A 171 -18.69 -11.02 4.83
CA THR A 171 -19.24 -11.25 6.18
C THR A 171 -18.30 -10.78 7.28
N GLY A 172 -17.05 -10.43 6.96
CA GLY A 172 -15.99 -10.15 7.93
C GLY A 172 -15.30 -11.41 8.46
N ALA A 173 -15.80 -12.60 8.12
CA ALA A 173 -15.22 -13.87 8.56
C ALA A 173 -14.14 -14.36 7.60
N LEU A 174 -13.16 -15.11 8.14
CA LEU A 174 -12.16 -15.82 7.37
C LEU A 174 -12.78 -16.95 6.55
N CYS A 175 -12.45 -16.99 5.28
CA CYS A 175 -12.84 -18.08 4.35
C CYS A 175 -11.74 -19.15 4.24
N ALA A 176 -12.04 -20.24 3.53
CA ALA A 176 -11.07 -21.28 3.29
C ALA A 176 -9.96 -20.84 2.35
N ALA A 177 -8.72 -21.28 2.61
CA ALA A 177 -7.58 -20.99 1.75
C ALA A 177 -7.61 -21.84 0.46
N ARG A 178 -7.18 -21.21 -0.64
CA ARG A 178 -6.98 -21.87 -1.93
C ARG A 178 -5.62 -22.59 -1.98
N ARG A 179 -5.56 -23.70 -2.73
CA ARG A 179 -4.34 -24.53 -2.85
C ARG A 179 -3.12 -23.85 -3.50
N GLY A 180 -3.29 -22.73 -4.20
CA GLY A 180 -2.20 -22.01 -4.86
C GLY A 180 -1.09 -21.54 -3.91
N LEU A 181 -1.43 -21.28 -2.65
CA LEU A 181 -0.48 -20.88 -1.61
C LEU A 181 0.59 -21.94 -1.33
N GLU A 182 0.16 -23.20 -1.16
CA GLU A 182 1.07 -24.32 -0.91
C GLU A 182 2.06 -24.52 -2.06
N MET A 183 1.57 -24.42 -3.30
CA MET A 183 2.42 -24.56 -4.48
C MET A 183 3.45 -23.42 -4.57
N LEU A 184 3.05 -22.19 -4.22
CA LEU A 184 3.96 -21.05 -4.24
C LEU A 184 5.07 -21.21 -3.20
N ALA A 185 4.72 -21.55 -1.94
CA ALA A 185 5.67 -21.75 -0.86
C ALA A 185 6.71 -22.83 -1.20
N LYS A 186 6.25 -24.02 -1.56
CA LYS A 186 7.14 -25.14 -1.90
C LYS A 186 8.07 -24.87 -3.06
N LYS A 187 7.59 -24.19 -4.12
CA LYS A 187 8.41 -23.91 -5.31
C LYS A 187 9.37 -22.72 -5.14
N SER A 188 8.99 -21.72 -4.34
CA SER A 188 9.87 -20.58 -4.03
C SER A 188 10.90 -20.90 -2.97
N ARG A 189 10.59 -21.87 -2.07
CA ARG A 189 11.34 -22.18 -0.84
C ARG A 189 11.45 -20.98 0.10
N CYS A 190 10.45 -20.10 0.08
CA CYS A 190 10.38 -18.93 0.95
C CYS A 190 9.41 -19.17 2.10
N PRO A 191 9.70 -18.68 3.31
CA PRO A 191 8.82 -18.80 4.47
C PRO A 191 7.50 -18.07 4.23
N ILE A 192 6.43 -18.56 4.84
CA ILE A 192 5.14 -17.87 4.89
C ILE A 192 5.03 -17.12 6.21
N VAL A 193 4.73 -15.84 6.15
CA VAL A 193 4.50 -14.99 7.30
C VAL A 193 2.99 -14.70 7.40
N PRO A 194 2.26 -15.35 8.32
CA PRO A 194 0.85 -15.07 8.52
C PRO A 194 0.67 -13.75 9.26
N ILE A 195 -0.20 -12.89 8.75
CA ILE A 195 -0.57 -11.60 9.36
C ILE A 195 -2.09 -11.52 9.44
N TYR A 196 -2.62 -11.26 10.61
CA TYR A 196 -4.04 -10.98 10.79
C TYR A 196 -4.26 -9.51 11.10
N MET A 197 -5.16 -8.87 10.36
CA MET A 197 -5.58 -7.48 10.57
C MET A 197 -6.99 -7.45 11.13
N ASP A 198 -7.14 -6.84 12.30
CA ASP A 198 -8.42 -6.65 12.97
C ASP A 198 -8.88 -5.19 12.95
N GLU A 199 -10.17 -4.96 13.27
CA GLU A 199 -10.81 -3.65 13.34
C GLU A 199 -11.01 -2.95 11.98
N LEU A 200 -10.63 -3.56 10.87
CA LEU A 200 -10.82 -2.99 9.53
C LEU A 200 -12.22 -3.27 8.96
N TRP A 201 -12.94 -4.26 9.52
CA TRP A 201 -14.34 -4.49 9.17
C TRP A 201 -15.23 -3.37 9.75
N GLY A 202 -15.97 -2.70 8.90
CA GLY A 202 -16.70 -1.48 9.26
C GLY A 202 -16.00 -0.19 8.81
N SER A 203 -14.73 -0.25 8.36
CA SER A 203 -14.04 0.89 7.75
C SER A 203 -14.69 1.31 6.43
N ILE A 204 -14.36 2.51 5.93
CA ILE A 204 -14.86 3.02 4.65
C ILE A 204 -14.55 2.10 3.47
N PHE A 205 -13.46 1.32 3.55
CA PHE A 205 -13.00 0.41 2.49
C PHE A 205 -13.61 -0.99 2.58
N SER A 206 -14.37 -1.32 3.64
CA SER A 206 -14.97 -2.64 3.81
C SER A 206 -16.37 -2.73 3.22
N TYR A 207 -16.83 -3.97 2.93
CA TYR A 207 -18.19 -4.24 2.44
C TYR A 207 -19.26 -4.26 3.54
N SER A 208 -18.91 -3.97 4.78
CA SER A 208 -19.85 -3.90 5.89
C SER A 208 -21.01 -2.92 5.55
N GLY A 209 -22.26 -3.36 5.73
CA GLY A 209 -23.45 -2.59 5.34
C GLY A 209 -23.77 -2.63 3.83
N ASN A 210 -23.29 -3.65 3.09
CA ASN A 210 -23.56 -3.91 1.68
C ASN A 210 -23.10 -2.82 0.69
N ARG A 211 -22.24 -1.89 1.12
CA ARG A 211 -21.70 -0.82 0.26
C ARG A 211 -20.26 -0.49 0.63
N PHE A 212 -19.44 -0.26 -0.39
CA PHE A 212 -18.09 0.32 -0.23
C PHE A 212 -18.16 1.85 -0.29
N PHE A 213 -17.22 2.52 0.34
CA PHE A 213 -17.04 3.98 0.29
C PHE A 213 -18.25 4.85 0.72
N SER A 214 -19.27 4.24 1.28
CA SER A 214 -20.51 4.94 1.69
C SER A 214 -20.54 5.36 3.18
N LYS A 215 -19.46 5.06 3.91
CA LYS A 215 -19.37 5.32 5.35
C LYS A 215 -18.50 6.53 5.61
N ALA A 216 -18.97 7.44 6.45
CA ALA A 216 -18.11 8.49 6.99
C ALA A 216 -17.12 7.85 7.99
N PRO A 217 -15.85 8.27 8.01
CA PRO A 217 -14.93 7.85 9.06
C PRO A 217 -15.45 8.36 10.41
N LEU A 218 -15.97 7.45 11.23
CA LEU A 218 -16.58 7.80 12.52
C LEU A 218 -15.57 8.33 13.54
N ARG A 219 -14.30 8.03 13.36
CA ARG A 219 -13.20 8.47 14.24
C ARG A 219 -11.91 8.64 13.43
N VAL A 220 -11.20 9.75 13.65
CA VAL A 220 -9.85 9.98 13.12
C VAL A 220 -8.96 10.33 14.32
N PRO A 221 -7.84 9.64 14.52
CA PRO A 221 -7.32 8.52 13.73
C PRO A 221 -8.12 7.22 13.95
N TYR A 222 -8.34 6.49 12.85
CA TYR A 222 -8.94 5.16 12.90
C TYR A 222 -7.89 4.14 13.39
N ARG A 223 -8.23 3.37 14.39
CA ARG A 223 -7.30 2.38 14.97
C ARG A 223 -7.53 1.03 14.34
N PHE A 224 -6.44 0.30 14.10
CA PHE A 224 -6.48 -1.10 13.72
C PHE A 224 -5.32 -1.86 14.36
N THR A 225 -5.50 -3.14 14.57
CA THR A 225 -4.50 -4.04 15.15
C THR A 225 -4.05 -5.04 14.11
N ALA A 226 -2.75 -5.30 14.05
CA ALA A 226 -2.17 -6.33 13.21
C ALA A 226 -1.30 -7.26 14.06
N ALA A 227 -1.57 -8.56 14.02
CA ALA A 227 -0.78 -9.58 14.67
C ALA A 227 -0.02 -10.40 13.63
N ILE A 228 1.30 -10.56 13.84
CA ILE A 228 2.19 -11.31 12.95
C ILE A 228 2.54 -12.62 13.65
N GLY A 229 2.22 -13.73 12.97
CA GLY A 229 2.53 -15.08 13.45
C GLY A 229 3.97 -15.49 13.18
N GLU A 230 4.36 -16.62 13.76
CA GLU A 230 5.66 -17.23 13.46
C GLU A 230 5.74 -17.58 11.96
N PRO A 231 6.90 -17.35 11.31
CA PRO A 231 7.12 -17.80 9.95
C PRO A 231 6.95 -19.31 9.82
N ILE A 232 6.17 -19.73 8.84
CA ILE A 232 5.92 -21.14 8.54
C ILE A 232 6.92 -21.57 7.47
N GLU A 233 7.67 -22.65 7.74
CA GLU A 233 8.61 -23.21 6.79
C GLU A 233 7.90 -23.72 5.52
N PRO A 234 8.51 -23.56 4.34
CA PRO A 234 7.87 -23.88 3.05
C PRO A 234 7.35 -25.31 2.93
N ASP A 235 8.06 -26.27 3.53
CA ASP A 235 7.70 -27.69 3.46
C ASP A 235 6.58 -28.06 4.44
N ALA A 236 6.37 -27.27 5.50
CA ALA A 236 5.30 -27.44 6.48
C ALA A 236 3.96 -26.81 6.07
N VAL A 237 3.94 -26.07 4.98
CA VAL A 237 2.77 -25.29 4.56
C VAL A 237 1.60 -26.21 4.19
N ASN A 238 0.49 -25.98 4.88
CA ASN A 238 -0.81 -26.59 4.59
C ASN A 238 -1.88 -25.48 4.63
N PRO A 239 -2.79 -25.39 3.65
CA PRO A 239 -3.84 -24.38 3.62
C PRO A 239 -4.71 -24.33 4.89
N ARG A 240 -5.00 -25.50 5.49
CA ARG A 240 -5.75 -25.57 6.77
C ARG A 240 -4.96 -25.00 7.94
N MET A 241 -3.67 -25.31 8.01
CA MET A 241 -2.77 -24.78 9.04
C MET A 241 -2.71 -23.26 8.96
N VAL A 242 -2.52 -22.70 7.78
CA VAL A 242 -2.47 -21.24 7.59
C VAL A 242 -3.75 -20.56 8.08
N ILE A 243 -4.93 -21.09 7.73
CA ILE A 243 -6.21 -20.54 8.20
C ILE A 243 -6.34 -20.68 9.74
N ASN A 244 -5.89 -21.76 10.32
CA ASN A 244 -5.92 -21.94 11.77
C ASN A 244 -4.98 -20.93 12.46
N THR A 245 -3.78 -20.74 11.95
CA THR A 245 -2.86 -19.71 12.46
C THR A 245 -3.47 -18.30 12.34
N LEU A 246 -4.12 -17.97 11.24
CA LEU A 246 -4.83 -16.70 11.12
C LEU A 246 -5.98 -16.54 12.13
N ARG A 247 -6.68 -17.63 12.50
CA ARG A 247 -7.70 -17.61 13.56
C ARG A 247 -7.10 -17.41 14.95
N GLU A 248 -5.98 -18.06 15.24
CA GLU A 248 -5.24 -17.84 16.50
C GLU A 248 -4.78 -16.38 16.61
N LEU A 249 -4.24 -15.82 15.55
CA LEU A 249 -3.87 -14.39 15.50
C LEU A 249 -5.08 -13.46 15.67
N SER A 250 -6.25 -13.83 15.15
CA SER A 250 -7.50 -13.11 15.40
C SER A 250 -7.85 -13.07 16.88
N SER A 251 -7.71 -14.22 17.58
CA SER A 251 -7.93 -14.28 19.03
C SER A 251 -6.95 -13.39 19.79
N THR A 252 -5.67 -13.41 19.41
CA THR A 252 -4.64 -12.53 19.98
C THR A 252 -5.00 -11.04 19.81
N CYS A 253 -5.47 -10.64 18.64
CA CYS A 253 -5.93 -9.27 18.42
C CYS A 253 -7.10 -8.89 19.33
N LEU A 254 -8.06 -9.79 19.52
CA LEU A 254 -9.23 -9.58 20.40
C LEU A 254 -8.82 -9.46 21.86
N GLU A 255 -7.93 -10.31 22.37
CA GLU A 255 -7.42 -10.26 23.73
C GLU A 255 -6.74 -8.94 24.04
N ILE A 256 -5.90 -8.47 23.12
CA ILE A 256 -5.21 -7.18 23.25
C ILE A 256 -6.20 -6.02 23.19
N ALA A 257 -7.21 -6.08 22.32
CA ALA A 257 -8.25 -5.09 22.27
C ALA A 257 -9.04 -5.01 23.60
N ALA A 258 -9.33 -6.17 24.20
CA ALA A 258 -10.01 -6.27 25.50
C ALA A 258 -9.16 -5.73 26.66
N SER A 259 -7.85 -6.00 26.67
CA SER A 259 -6.92 -5.59 27.76
C SER A 259 -6.74 -4.07 27.88
N ILE A 260 -7.10 -3.31 26.85
CA ILE A 260 -6.88 -1.85 26.76
C ILE A 260 -8.18 -1.08 27.06
N GLY A 261 -9.26 -1.77 27.40
CA GLY A 261 -10.53 -1.17 27.79
C GLY A 261 -11.15 -0.39 26.62
N ARG A 262 -11.93 -1.08 25.86
CA ARG A 262 -12.95 -0.44 25.01
C ARG A 262 -14.16 -0.12 25.81
#